data_5d5881fe00729d4b38b908ae6362fded
#
_entry.id   5d5881fe00729d4b38b908ae6362fded
#
_cell.length_a   1.000
_cell.length_b   1.000
_cell.length_c   1.000
_cell.angle_alpha   90.00
_cell.angle_beta   90.00
_cell.angle_gamma   90.00
#
_symmetry.space_group_name_H-M   'P 1'
#
loop_
_entity.id
_entity.type
_entity.pdbx_description
1 polymer ?
#
loop_
_entity_poly.entity_id
_entity_poly.type
_entity_poly.pdbx_seq_one_letter_code
_entity_poly.pdbx_strand_id
1 'polypeptide(L)'
;VASLPFGGKYRLIDFPLSSLANAGVRSIFGIFQQDNISSVFDHIRSGREWGLSTLLSHYYLGIYNTRVESSTVGKEYYQQLLTYLRRSGSNQTVSINCDVLVNIDLNQVFHLHNTTKGPITVVYKKLPKKDISDVNAILEIDETDHVRSHKLFDNKSTDELFNMSTDIFVVDTPWLIERLEEEAQKEYPEKLRYVLRDLAAKEGAFAYEYTGYLANIHSVQSYYQANIDMLESKKFYSLF
;
A
#
# COMPACT_ATOMS: atom_id res chain seq x y z
N VAL A 1 -4.17 11.60 -4.73
CA VAL A 1 -5.14 10.60 -4.28
C VAL A 1 -5.34 10.70 -2.77
N ALA A 2 -4.30 10.61 -1.94
CA ALA A 2 -4.37 10.57 -0.47
C ALA A 2 -5.29 11.63 0.17
N SER A 3 -5.29 12.87 -0.34
CA SER A 3 -6.06 13.99 0.19
C SER A 3 -7.50 14.09 -0.31
N LEU A 4 -7.94 13.20 -1.22
CA LEU A 4 -9.29 13.25 -1.77
C LEU A 4 -10.34 13.00 -0.69
N PRO A 5 -11.40 13.83 -0.58
CA PRO A 5 -12.49 13.64 0.36
C PRO A 5 -13.24 12.33 0.09
N PHE A 6 -13.72 11.67 1.13
CA PHE A 6 -14.46 10.42 1.00
C PHE A 6 -15.58 10.33 2.06
N GLY A 7 -16.75 9.86 1.65
CA GLY A 7 -17.88 9.63 2.56
C GLY A 7 -18.33 10.90 3.34
N GLY A 8 -18.08 12.09 2.79
CA GLY A 8 -18.47 13.39 3.36
C GLY A 8 -17.65 13.88 4.55
N LYS A 9 -16.90 13.02 5.25
CA LYS A 9 -16.14 13.37 6.47
C LYS A 9 -14.67 13.01 6.40
N TYR A 10 -14.33 11.93 5.70
CA TYR A 10 -13.00 11.34 5.66
C TYR A 10 -12.20 11.79 4.44
N ARG A 11 -10.92 11.42 4.39
CA ARG A 11 -10.08 11.42 3.20
C ARG A 11 -9.53 10.02 2.95
N LEU A 12 -9.10 9.73 1.75
CA LEU A 12 -8.63 8.38 1.42
C LEU A 12 -7.46 7.90 2.31
N ILE A 13 -6.62 8.83 2.77
CA ILE A 13 -5.50 8.51 3.69
C ILE A 13 -5.95 8.02 5.08
N ASP A 14 -7.17 8.32 5.50
CA ASP A 14 -7.67 7.93 6.82
C ASP A 14 -7.80 6.42 6.97
N PHE A 15 -8.07 5.71 5.88
CA PHE A 15 -8.26 4.25 5.88
C PHE A 15 -6.94 3.48 6.13
N PRO A 16 -5.85 3.73 5.37
CA PRO A 16 -4.57 3.13 5.70
C PRO A 16 -4.08 3.53 7.09
N LEU A 17 -4.22 4.79 7.52
CA LEU A 17 -3.82 5.21 8.86
C LEU A 17 -4.63 4.50 9.95
N SER A 18 -5.94 4.31 9.77
CA SER A 18 -6.78 3.56 10.69
C SER A 18 -6.40 2.08 10.75
N SER A 19 -6.16 1.44 9.61
CA SER A 19 -5.70 0.05 9.57
C SER A 19 -4.36 -0.14 10.30
N LEU A 20 -3.41 0.80 10.12
CA LEU A 20 -2.13 0.80 10.82
C LEU A 20 -2.30 1.01 12.32
N ALA A 21 -3.10 2.01 12.73
CA ALA A 21 -3.36 2.32 14.14
C ALA A 21 -4.05 1.16 14.86
N ASN A 22 -5.05 0.54 14.24
CA ASN A 22 -5.78 -0.62 14.78
C ASN A 22 -4.88 -1.84 14.95
N ALA A 23 -3.89 -2.01 14.08
CA ALA A 23 -2.87 -3.06 14.20
C ALA A 23 -1.75 -2.73 15.19
N GLY A 24 -1.85 -1.60 15.91
CA GLY A 24 -0.85 -1.19 16.89
C GLY A 24 0.46 -0.66 16.30
N VAL A 25 0.50 -0.34 15.00
CA VAL A 25 1.68 0.27 14.37
C VAL A 25 1.90 1.66 14.95
N ARG A 26 3.08 1.89 15.52
CA ARG A 26 3.42 3.13 16.26
C ARG A 26 4.37 4.06 15.52
N SER A 27 5.07 3.56 14.52
CA SER A 27 6.00 4.34 13.70
C SER A 27 5.51 4.32 12.26
N ILE A 28 5.18 5.48 11.73
CA ILE A 28 4.62 5.64 10.39
C ILE A 28 5.44 6.64 9.60
N PHE A 29 5.78 6.30 8.37
CA PHE A 29 6.43 7.19 7.41
C PHE A 29 5.56 7.36 6.17
N GLY A 30 4.96 8.54 6.04
CA GLY A 30 4.24 8.93 4.84
C GLY A 30 5.17 9.61 3.85
N ILE A 31 5.31 9.08 2.63
CA ILE A 31 6.12 9.70 1.58
C ILE A 31 5.23 10.19 0.44
N PHE A 32 5.31 11.48 0.12
CA PHE A 32 4.38 12.16 -0.77
C PHE A 32 5.10 13.00 -1.82
N GLN A 33 4.46 13.19 -2.97
CA GLN A 33 4.88 14.18 -3.95
C GLN A 33 4.66 15.60 -3.41
N GLN A 34 5.58 16.50 -3.72
CA GLN A 34 5.58 17.88 -3.24
C GLN A 34 4.27 18.62 -3.56
N ASP A 35 3.71 18.42 -4.74
CA ASP A 35 2.53 19.17 -5.22
C ASP A 35 1.26 18.94 -4.39
N ASN A 36 1.19 17.84 -3.63
CA ASN A 36 -0.02 17.44 -2.90
C ASN A 36 0.16 17.43 -1.38
N ILE A 37 1.32 17.79 -0.87
CA ILE A 37 1.66 17.60 0.55
C ILE A 37 0.89 18.50 1.49
N SER A 38 0.63 19.77 1.11
CA SER A 38 -0.01 20.74 1.99
C SER A 38 -1.38 20.27 2.48
N SER A 39 -2.22 19.76 1.58
CA SER A 39 -3.55 19.27 1.93
C SER A 39 -3.52 18.01 2.81
N VAL A 40 -2.52 17.15 2.63
CA VAL A 40 -2.30 15.97 3.50
C VAL A 40 -1.83 16.43 4.87
N PHE A 41 -0.85 17.33 4.92
CA PHE A 41 -0.31 17.87 6.15
C PHE A 41 -1.38 18.57 7.00
N ASP A 42 -2.19 19.44 6.38
CA ASP A 42 -3.29 20.14 7.05
C ASP A 42 -4.34 19.19 7.62
N HIS A 43 -4.56 18.04 6.97
CA HIS A 43 -5.51 17.05 7.43
C HIS A 43 -4.96 16.20 8.58
N ILE A 44 -3.75 15.65 8.43
CA ILE A 44 -3.17 14.76 9.45
C ILE A 44 -2.70 15.56 10.68
N ARG A 45 -2.15 16.75 10.47
CA ARG A 45 -1.59 17.59 11.54
C ARG A 45 -0.61 16.79 12.43
N SER A 46 -0.97 16.63 13.70
CA SER A 46 -0.17 15.88 14.69
C SER A 46 -0.47 14.37 14.70
N GLY A 47 -1.39 13.88 13.88
CA GLY A 47 -1.81 12.46 13.88
C GLY A 47 -2.59 12.05 15.14
N ARG A 48 -3.15 13.01 15.90
CA ARG A 48 -3.85 12.77 17.17
C ARG A 48 -5.02 11.81 17.01
N GLU A 49 -5.77 11.92 15.92
CA GLU A 49 -6.95 11.09 15.64
C GLU A 49 -6.60 9.59 15.55
N TRP A 50 -5.37 9.26 15.19
CA TRP A 50 -4.86 7.87 15.11
C TRP A 50 -3.90 7.53 16.26
N GLY A 51 -3.84 8.36 17.34
CA GLY A 51 -2.95 8.13 18.46
C GLY A 51 -1.45 8.26 18.14
N LEU A 52 -1.09 8.97 17.05
CA LEU A 52 0.30 9.13 16.59
C LEU A 52 1.03 10.31 17.24
N SER A 53 0.39 11.04 18.14
CA SER A 53 0.97 12.21 18.85
C SER A 53 1.41 11.89 20.29
N THR A 54 1.80 10.64 20.56
CA THR A 54 2.28 10.20 21.87
C THR A 54 3.79 10.06 21.90
N LEU A 55 4.38 9.98 23.11
CA LEU A 55 5.83 9.73 23.26
C LEU A 55 6.32 8.41 22.63
N LEU A 56 5.40 7.45 22.44
CA LEU A 56 5.71 6.12 21.92
C LEU A 56 5.31 5.95 20.45
N SER A 57 4.72 6.98 19.84
CA SER A 57 4.24 6.92 18.46
C SER A 57 4.87 8.03 17.65
N HIS A 58 5.34 7.70 16.46
CA HIS A 58 6.04 8.64 15.60
C HIS A 58 5.42 8.63 14.19
N TYR A 59 5.10 9.82 13.71
CA TYR A 59 4.68 10.05 12.34
C TYR A 59 5.66 10.99 11.64
N TYR A 60 6.25 10.51 10.57
CA TYR A 60 7.19 11.26 9.75
C TYR A 60 6.65 11.46 8.35
N LEU A 61 6.95 12.63 7.79
CA LEU A 61 6.63 12.96 6.40
C LEU A 61 7.91 13.10 5.57
N GLY A 62 7.96 12.36 4.49
CA GLY A 62 8.95 12.51 3.44
C GLY A 62 8.31 13.17 2.21
N ILE A 63 9.08 14.04 1.56
CA ILE A 63 8.67 14.73 0.34
C ILE A 63 9.64 14.36 -0.76
N TYR A 64 9.12 14.04 -1.93
CA TYR A 64 9.95 13.78 -3.10
C TYR A 64 9.39 14.49 -4.34
N ASN A 65 10.32 14.85 -5.23
CA ASN A 65 9.97 15.40 -6.53
C ASN A 65 10.09 14.32 -7.58
N THR A 66 9.03 14.09 -8.35
CA THR A 66 9.10 13.32 -9.59
C THR A 66 8.55 14.16 -10.73
N ARG A 67 9.06 13.93 -11.91
CA ARG A 67 8.33 14.33 -13.12
C ARG A 67 7.03 13.52 -13.14
N VAL A 68 5.91 14.19 -13.37
CA VAL A 68 4.58 13.58 -13.45
C VAL A 68 4.67 12.34 -14.34
N GLU A 69 4.14 11.19 -13.87
CA GLU A 69 4.04 9.90 -14.58
C GLU A 69 5.27 8.97 -14.58
N SER A 70 6.38 9.33 -13.96
CA SER A 70 7.53 8.41 -13.88
C SER A 70 7.36 7.36 -12.76
N SER A 71 7.65 6.09 -13.05
CA SER A 71 7.85 5.05 -12.03
C SER A 71 9.12 5.28 -11.22
N THR A 72 10.06 6.05 -11.77
CA THR A 72 11.37 6.32 -11.19
C THR A 72 11.35 7.46 -10.17
N VAL A 73 12.33 7.48 -9.28
CA VAL A 73 12.50 8.47 -8.21
C VAL A 73 13.94 8.96 -8.11
N GLY A 74 14.12 10.13 -7.50
CA GLY A 74 15.43 10.67 -7.20
C GLY A 74 16.08 9.99 -5.99
N LYS A 75 17.39 10.27 -5.80
CA LYS A 75 18.17 9.72 -4.66
C LYS A 75 17.60 10.13 -3.29
N GLU A 76 17.00 11.31 -3.19
CA GLU A 76 16.39 11.84 -1.96
C GLU A 76 15.27 10.94 -1.43
N TYR A 77 14.52 10.29 -2.33
CA TYR A 77 13.47 9.34 -1.97
C TYR A 77 14.04 8.19 -1.12
N TYR A 78 15.09 7.55 -1.62
CA TYR A 78 15.73 6.43 -0.93
C TYR A 78 16.50 6.85 0.31
N GLN A 79 17.15 8.03 0.30
CA GLN A 79 17.82 8.55 1.49
C GLN A 79 16.85 8.75 2.65
N GLN A 80 15.68 9.32 2.39
CA GLN A 80 14.65 9.51 3.41
C GLN A 80 14.09 8.16 3.90
N LEU A 81 13.74 7.27 2.97
CA LEU A 81 13.15 5.96 3.27
C LEU A 81 14.12 5.09 4.08
N LEU A 82 15.36 4.92 3.63
CA LEU A 82 16.39 4.14 4.31
C LEU A 82 16.75 4.73 5.69
N THR A 83 16.83 6.07 5.78
CA THR A 83 17.08 6.74 7.07
C THR A 83 15.97 6.43 8.06
N TYR A 84 14.71 6.49 7.61
CA TYR A 84 13.57 6.15 8.46
C TYR A 84 13.58 4.68 8.89
N LEU A 85 13.74 3.75 7.95
CA LEU A 85 13.74 2.31 8.25
C LEU A 85 14.82 1.93 9.25
N ARG A 86 16.04 2.42 9.08
CA ARG A 86 17.15 2.17 10.01
C ARG A 86 16.89 2.74 11.42
N ARG A 87 16.25 3.91 11.51
CA ARG A 87 15.94 4.56 12.79
C ARG A 87 14.73 3.95 13.48
N SER A 88 13.82 3.33 12.75
CA SER A 88 12.61 2.72 13.31
C SER A 88 12.92 1.59 14.28
N GLY A 89 14.02 0.86 14.07
CA GLY A 89 14.37 -0.33 14.85
C GLY A 89 13.35 -1.47 14.76
N SER A 90 12.43 -1.38 13.80
CA SER A 90 11.36 -2.36 13.62
C SER A 90 11.87 -3.62 12.93
N ASN A 91 11.41 -4.79 13.36
CA ASN A 91 11.71 -6.06 12.68
C ASN A 91 10.90 -6.22 11.38
N GLN A 92 9.71 -5.65 11.35
CA GLN A 92 8.79 -5.76 10.20
C GLN A 92 8.31 -4.38 9.76
N THR A 93 8.11 -4.24 8.47
CA THR A 93 7.57 -3.04 7.82
C THR A 93 6.32 -3.42 7.03
N VAL A 94 5.25 -2.64 7.18
CA VAL A 94 4.11 -2.71 6.27
C VAL A 94 4.14 -1.54 5.31
N SER A 95 4.05 -1.82 4.01
CA SER A 95 3.85 -0.83 2.95
C SER A 95 2.38 -0.84 2.55
N ILE A 96 1.74 0.33 2.52
CA ILE A 96 0.33 0.48 2.14
C ILE A 96 0.15 1.79 1.37
N ASN A 97 -0.70 1.79 0.35
CA ASN A 97 -1.00 2.95 -0.48
C ASN A 97 -2.40 3.49 -0.20
N CYS A 98 -2.68 4.71 -0.70
CA CYS A 98 -3.97 5.37 -0.51
C CYS A 98 -4.94 5.22 -1.71
N ASP A 99 -4.54 4.50 -2.75
CA ASP A 99 -5.34 4.29 -3.96
C ASP A 99 -6.20 3.03 -3.92
N VAL A 100 -6.06 2.23 -2.88
CA VAL A 100 -6.92 1.09 -2.58
C VAL A 100 -7.63 1.33 -1.25
N LEU A 101 -8.95 1.39 -1.31
CA LEU A 101 -9.80 1.65 -0.15
C LEU A 101 -10.22 0.30 0.46
N VAL A 102 -9.73 0.01 1.64
CA VAL A 102 -9.96 -1.25 2.37
C VAL A 102 -10.06 -0.98 3.87
N ASN A 103 -10.78 -1.86 4.57
CA ASN A 103 -10.70 -2.01 6.04
C ASN A 103 -10.09 -3.38 6.34
N ILE A 104 -8.76 -3.43 6.37
CA ILE A 104 -8.02 -4.68 6.55
C ILE A 104 -7.52 -4.84 7.99
N ASP A 105 -7.73 -6.02 8.56
CA ASP A 105 -7.08 -6.43 9.81
C ASP A 105 -5.64 -6.86 9.51
N LEU A 106 -4.71 -5.94 9.64
CA LEU A 106 -3.29 -6.19 9.43
C LEU A 106 -2.70 -7.20 10.43
N ASN A 107 -3.33 -7.43 11.59
CA ASN A 107 -2.84 -8.44 12.54
C ASN A 107 -2.92 -9.85 11.94
N GLN A 108 -3.93 -10.13 11.12
CA GLN A 108 -4.03 -11.41 10.40
C GLN A 108 -2.90 -11.55 9.37
N VAL A 109 -2.57 -10.47 8.66
CA VAL A 109 -1.45 -10.47 7.70
C VAL A 109 -0.11 -10.63 8.41
N PHE A 110 0.11 -9.95 9.53
CA PHE A 110 1.32 -10.12 10.35
C PHE A 110 1.43 -11.56 10.90
N HIS A 111 0.32 -12.13 11.38
CA HIS A 111 0.31 -13.51 11.85
C HIS A 111 0.72 -14.48 10.74
N LEU A 112 0.14 -14.33 9.55
CA LEU A 112 0.50 -15.14 8.41
C LEU A 112 1.97 -14.96 8.03
N HIS A 113 2.45 -13.74 7.92
CA HIS A 113 3.85 -13.43 7.61
C HIS A 113 4.82 -14.08 8.61
N ASN A 114 4.50 -14.07 9.91
CA ASN A 114 5.30 -14.69 10.95
C ASN A 114 5.29 -16.22 10.92
N THR A 115 4.27 -16.83 10.35
CA THR A 115 4.16 -18.31 10.23
C THR A 115 4.73 -18.86 8.93
N THR A 116 4.89 -18.01 7.93
CA THR A 116 5.51 -18.35 6.66
C THR A 116 7.03 -18.13 6.70
N LYS A 117 7.78 -18.89 5.91
CA LYS A 117 9.25 -18.79 5.89
C LYS A 117 9.75 -17.86 4.77
N GLY A 118 9.13 -16.72 4.56
CA GLY A 118 9.53 -15.80 3.50
C GLY A 118 9.69 -14.37 4.03
N PRO A 119 10.56 -13.54 3.43
CA PRO A 119 10.83 -12.19 3.88
C PRO A 119 9.74 -11.19 3.48
N ILE A 120 8.77 -11.62 2.65
CA ILE A 120 7.74 -10.76 2.09
C ILE A 120 6.40 -11.49 1.94
N THR A 121 5.33 -10.84 2.34
CA THR A 121 3.93 -11.25 2.15
C THR A 121 3.20 -10.14 1.40
N VAL A 122 2.39 -10.50 0.41
CA VAL A 122 1.57 -9.56 -0.36
C VAL A 122 0.09 -9.82 -0.14
N VAL A 123 -0.69 -8.75 -0.02
CA VAL A 123 -2.15 -8.84 0.03
C VAL A 123 -2.71 -8.69 -1.38
N TYR A 124 -3.61 -9.60 -1.77
CA TYR A 124 -4.31 -9.53 -3.03
C TYR A 124 -5.82 -9.68 -2.86
N LYS A 125 -6.56 -9.31 -3.88
CA LYS A 125 -8.00 -9.55 -3.96
C LYS A 125 -8.39 -10.02 -5.35
N LYS A 126 -9.30 -10.98 -5.40
CA LYS A 126 -9.95 -11.38 -6.65
C LYS A 126 -10.98 -10.36 -7.06
N LEU A 127 -10.75 -9.71 -8.18
CA LEU A 127 -11.63 -8.68 -8.73
C LEU A 127 -12.03 -8.99 -10.18
N PRO A 128 -13.26 -8.60 -10.57
CA PRO A 128 -13.66 -8.66 -11.96
C PRO A 128 -12.97 -7.58 -12.78
N LYS A 129 -12.80 -7.84 -14.05
CA LYS A 129 -12.15 -6.99 -15.05
C LYS A 129 -12.55 -5.51 -14.97
N LYS A 130 -13.83 -5.21 -14.73
CA LYS A 130 -14.36 -3.84 -14.68
C LYS A 130 -13.81 -2.98 -13.53
N ASP A 131 -13.29 -3.61 -12.47
CA ASP A 131 -12.81 -2.95 -11.25
C ASP A 131 -11.27 -2.82 -11.22
N ILE A 132 -10.59 -3.15 -12.34
CA ILE A 132 -9.14 -3.17 -12.48
C ILE A 132 -8.71 -2.21 -13.59
N SER A 133 -7.56 -1.58 -13.44
CA SER A 133 -6.96 -0.73 -14.47
C SER A 133 -5.61 -1.27 -14.93
N ASP A 134 -5.11 -0.74 -16.05
CA ASP A 134 -3.83 -1.08 -16.68
C ASP A 134 -2.59 -0.79 -15.81
N VAL A 135 -2.74 0.01 -14.75
CA VAL A 135 -1.65 0.27 -13.78
C VAL A 135 -1.59 -0.74 -12.64
N ASN A 136 -2.63 -1.57 -12.49
CA ASN A 136 -2.67 -2.58 -11.44
C ASN A 136 -1.84 -3.81 -11.82
N ALA A 137 -1.16 -4.39 -10.84
CA ALA A 137 -0.47 -5.66 -10.99
C ALA A 137 -1.42 -6.83 -10.72
N ILE A 138 -1.37 -7.82 -11.60
CA ILE A 138 -2.07 -9.10 -11.47
C ILE A 138 -1.03 -10.14 -11.06
N LEU A 139 -1.31 -10.87 -9.99
CA LEU A 139 -0.42 -11.89 -9.46
C LEU A 139 -0.79 -13.27 -10.02
N GLU A 140 0.21 -14.01 -10.43
CA GLU A 140 0.12 -15.43 -10.68
C GLU A 140 0.52 -16.17 -9.40
N ILE A 141 -0.45 -16.81 -8.78
CA ILE A 141 -0.30 -17.46 -7.47
C ILE A 141 -0.45 -18.97 -7.67
N ASP A 142 0.45 -19.75 -7.09
CA ASP A 142 0.39 -21.19 -7.18
C ASP A 142 -0.53 -21.85 -6.13
N GLU A 143 -0.63 -23.17 -6.16
CA GLU A 143 -1.46 -23.98 -5.26
C GLU A 143 -1.02 -23.91 -3.79
N THR A 144 0.17 -23.39 -3.51
CA THR A 144 0.73 -23.20 -2.16
C THR A 144 0.69 -21.75 -1.71
N ASP A 145 -0.14 -20.93 -2.36
CA ASP A 145 -0.31 -19.51 -2.10
C ASP A 145 0.97 -18.66 -2.26
N HIS A 146 1.91 -19.09 -3.12
CA HIS A 146 3.10 -18.30 -3.43
C HIS A 146 2.98 -17.60 -4.77
N VAL A 147 3.44 -16.34 -4.80
CA VAL A 147 3.53 -15.55 -6.03
C VAL A 147 4.62 -16.10 -6.91
N ARG A 148 4.30 -16.44 -8.16
CA ARG A 148 5.25 -16.92 -9.17
C ARG A 148 5.68 -15.84 -10.14
N SER A 149 4.76 -14.97 -10.47
CA SER A 149 5.01 -13.83 -11.34
C SER A 149 3.98 -12.73 -11.10
N HIS A 150 4.25 -11.55 -11.62
CA HIS A 150 3.24 -10.51 -11.77
C HIS A 150 3.31 -9.90 -13.17
N LYS A 151 2.19 -9.37 -13.61
CA LYS A 151 2.09 -8.59 -14.85
C LYS A 151 1.11 -7.43 -14.67
N LEU A 152 1.29 -6.39 -15.44
CA LEU A 152 0.25 -5.34 -15.50
C LEU A 152 -1.02 -5.92 -16.12
N PHE A 153 -2.15 -5.40 -15.66
CA PHE A 153 -3.45 -5.84 -16.17
C PHE A 153 -3.58 -5.55 -17.66
N ASP A 154 -3.96 -6.57 -18.43
CA ASP A 154 -4.29 -6.44 -19.85
C ASP A 154 -5.80 -6.62 -20.07
N ASN A 155 -6.44 -5.57 -20.53
CA ASN A 155 -7.87 -5.57 -20.84
C ASN A 155 -8.29 -6.54 -21.97
N LYS A 156 -7.35 -7.12 -22.69
CA LYS A 156 -7.60 -8.13 -23.73
C LYS A 156 -7.77 -9.54 -23.17
N SER A 157 -7.40 -9.78 -21.90
CA SER A 157 -7.61 -11.10 -21.29
C SER A 157 -9.09 -11.50 -21.30
N THR A 158 -9.34 -12.79 -21.49
CA THR A 158 -10.67 -13.40 -21.48
C THR A 158 -11.12 -13.87 -20.09
N ASP A 159 -10.24 -13.78 -19.10
CA ASP A 159 -10.54 -14.18 -17.73
C ASP A 159 -11.60 -13.28 -17.12
N GLU A 160 -12.44 -13.84 -16.26
CA GLU A 160 -13.51 -13.10 -15.56
C GLU A 160 -13.02 -12.48 -14.25
N LEU A 161 -12.09 -13.16 -13.56
CA LEU A 161 -11.55 -12.78 -12.25
C LEU A 161 -10.02 -12.76 -12.29
N PHE A 162 -9.43 -11.80 -11.60
CA PHE A 162 -7.99 -11.58 -11.55
C PHE A 162 -7.54 -11.39 -10.10
N ASN A 163 -6.39 -11.96 -9.76
CA ASN A 163 -5.72 -11.74 -8.47
C ASN A 163 -5.00 -10.39 -8.49
N MET A 164 -5.74 -9.31 -8.24
CA MET A 164 -5.17 -7.96 -8.21
C MET A 164 -4.33 -7.76 -6.95
N SER A 165 -3.07 -7.37 -7.10
CA SER A 165 -2.26 -6.88 -5.98
C SER A 165 -2.89 -5.61 -5.39
N THR A 166 -3.07 -5.59 -4.09
CA THR A 166 -3.51 -4.37 -3.39
C THR A 166 -2.36 -3.40 -3.12
N ASP A 167 -1.11 -3.82 -3.43
CA ASP A 167 0.13 -3.15 -3.05
C ASP A 167 0.26 -2.92 -1.52
N ILE A 168 -0.39 -3.79 -0.74
CA ILE A 168 -0.15 -3.92 0.69
C ILE A 168 0.82 -5.07 0.87
N PHE A 169 1.98 -4.76 1.46
CA PHE A 169 3.05 -5.73 1.70
C PHE A 169 3.46 -5.70 3.16
N VAL A 170 3.71 -6.87 3.73
CA VAL A 170 4.42 -7.03 5.01
C VAL A 170 5.79 -7.62 4.69
N VAL A 171 6.84 -7.01 5.22
CA VAL A 171 8.22 -7.30 4.81
C VAL A 171 9.14 -7.29 6.04
N ASP A 172 10.09 -8.19 6.10
CA ASP A 172 11.17 -8.16 7.09
C ASP A 172 12.04 -6.92 6.87
N THR A 173 12.11 -6.03 7.86
CA THR A 173 12.78 -4.73 7.72
C THR A 173 14.27 -4.83 7.38
N PRO A 174 15.07 -5.70 8.02
CA PRO A 174 16.49 -5.83 7.68
C PRO A 174 16.68 -6.25 6.22
N TRP A 175 15.93 -7.24 5.76
CA TRP A 175 15.97 -7.69 4.38
C TRP A 175 15.52 -6.59 3.40
N LEU A 176 14.46 -5.85 3.73
CA LEU A 176 13.99 -4.73 2.91
C LEU A 176 15.08 -3.66 2.77
N ILE A 177 15.77 -3.29 3.84
CA ILE A 177 16.86 -2.30 3.80
C ILE A 177 17.92 -2.72 2.79
N GLU A 178 18.39 -3.98 2.82
CA GLU A 178 19.39 -4.47 1.87
C GLU A 178 18.91 -4.35 0.41
N ARG A 179 17.67 -4.74 0.13
CA ARG A 179 17.10 -4.64 -1.23
C ARG A 179 16.95 -3.19 -1.70
N LEU A 180 16.57 -2.29 -0.80
CA LEU A 180 16.43 -0.86 -1.12
C LEU A 180 17.79 -0.15 -1.27
N GLU A 181 18.83 -0.61 -0.59
CA GLU A 181 20.20 -0.15 -0.82
C GLU A 181 20.70 -0.52 -2.22
N GLU A 182 20.41 -1.75 -2.67
CA GLU A 182 20.72 -2.19 -4.04
C GLU A 182 19.95 -1.36 -5.08
N GLU A 183 18.64 -1.15 -4.85
CA GLU A 183 17.78 -0.36 -5.74
C GLU A 183 18.28 1.10 -5.85
N ALA A 184 18.65 1.72 -4.72
CA ALA A 184 19.14 3.09 -4.68
C ALA A 184 20.44 3.33 -5.47
N GLN A 185 21.20 2.28 -5.82
CA GLN A 185 22.40 2.36 -6.65
C GLN A 185 22.11 2.35 -8.14
N LYS A 186 20.90 2.01 -8.54
CA LYS A 186 20.52 1.99 -9.95
C LYS A 186 20.54 3.40 -10.55
N GLU A 187 20.77 3.48 -11.83
CA GLU A 187 20.69 4.75 -12.58
C GLU A 187 19.29 5.36 -12.55
N TYR A 188 18.27 4.50 -12.59
CA TYR A 188 16.84 4.85 -12.58
C TYR A 188 16.12 4.04 -11.51
N PRO A 189 16.27 4.39 -10.22
CA PRO A 189 15.61 3.65 -9.15
C PRO A 189 14.09 3.86 -9.20
N GLU A 190 13.34 2.81 -8.94
CA GLU A 190 11.88 2.83 -8.99
C GLU A 190 11.24 3.18 -7.63
N LYS A 191 9.95 3.56 -7.64
CA LYS A 191 9.18 3.75 -6.41
C LYS A 191 9.03 2.43 -5.67
N LEU A 192 9.01 2.49 -4.35
CA LEU A 192 8.89 1.33 -3.45
C LEU A 192 7.83 0.32 -3.89
N ARG A 193 6.64 0.78 -4.35
CA ARG A 193 5.56 -0.13 -4.79
C ARG A 193 5.96 -1.05 -5.94
N TYR A 194 6.72 -0.53 -6.92
CA TYR A 194 7.15 -1.33 -8.08
C TYR A 194 8.26 -2.30 -7.67
N VAL A 195 9.20 -1.82 -6.87
CA VAL A 195 10.27 -2.66 -6.30
C VAL A 195 9.68 -3.82 -5.49
N LEU A 196 8.66 -3.56 -4.65
CA LEU A 196 8.01 -4.62 -3.87
C LEU A 196 7.23 -5.61 -4.73
N ARG A 197 6.61 -5.18 -5.84
CA ARG A 197 5.96 -6.09 -6.80
C ARG A 197 6.98 -7.06 -7.41
N ASP A 198 8.12 -6.53 -7.87
CA ASP A 198 9.20 -7.33 -8.46
C ASP A 198 9.82 -8.28 -7.44
N LEU A 199 10.09 -7.80 -6.22
CA LEU A 199 10.62 -8.62 -5.14
C LEU A 199 9.63 -9.71 -4.72
N ALA A 200 8.32 -9.42 -4.67
CA ALA A 200 7.31 -10.42 -4.35
C ALA A 200 7.30 -11.60 -5.35
N ALA A 201 7.45 -11.31 -6.63
CA ALA A 201 7.55 -12.34 -7.66
C ALA A 201 8.90 -13.10 -7.60
N LYS A 202 10.00 -12.37 -7.41
CA LYS A 202 11.35 -12.94 -7.38
C LYS A 202 11.58 -13.87 -6.20
N GLU A 203 11.12 -13.49 -5.01
CA GLU A 203 11.30 -14.23 -3.77
C GLU A 203 10.18 -15.25 -3.51
N GLY A 204 9.16 -15.30 -4.37
CA GLY A 204 8.00 -16.16 -4.16
C GLY A 204 7.22 -15.77 -2.91
N ALA A 205 6.82 -14.49 -2.81
CA ALA A 205 6.08 -13.97 -1.67
C ALA A 205 4.84 -14.81 -1.34
N PHE A 206 4.54 -14.97 -0.06
CA PHE A 206 3.26 -15.56 0.32
C PHE A 206 2.12 -14.58 0.03
N ALA A 207 1.03 -15.07 -0.54
CA ALA A 207 -0.11 -14.26 -0.96
C ALA A 207 -1.28 -14.41 0.03
N TYR A 208 -1.69 -13.30 0.65
CA TYR A 208 -2.86 -13.24 1.52
C TYR A 208 -4.07 -12.76 0.75
N GLU A 209 -5.13 -13.59 0.65
CA GLU A 209 -6.38 -13.18 0.00
C GLU A 209 -7.24 -12.31 0.93
N TYR A 210 -7.47 -11.06 0.53
CA TYR A 210 -8.41 -10.18 1.21
C TYR A 210 -9.81 -10.36 0.64
N THR A 211 -10.77 -10.77 1.47
CA THR A 211 -12.14 -11.07 1.05
C THR A 211 -13.14 -9.96 1.36
N GLY A 212 -12.76 -8.95 2.17
CA GLY A 212 -13.62 -7.81 2.52
C GLY A 212 -13.92 -6.86 1.37
N TYR A 213 -14.63 -5.76 1.65
CA TYR A 213 -14.89 -4.70 0.66
C TYR A 213 -13.57 -4.04 0.22
N LEU A 214 -13.43 -3.84 -1.07
CA LEU A 214 -12.33 -3.10 -1.67
C LEU A 214 -12.84 -2.21 -2.79
N ALA A 215 -12.43 -0.94 -2.79
CA ALA A 215 -12.55 -0.08 -3.96
C ALA A 215 -11.17 0.35 -4.45
N ASN A 216 -10.90 0.11 -5.73
CA ASN A 216 -9.69 0.47 -6.41
C ASN A 216 -9.85 1.87 -7.04
N ILE A 217 -9.17 2.87 -6.48
CA ILE A 217 -9.31 4.28 -6.87
C ILE A 217 -8.28 4.64 -7.96
N HIS A 218 -8.59 4.29 -9.19
CA HIS A 218 -7.69 4.51 -10.34
C HIS A 218 -8.18 5.57 -11.32
N SER A 219 -9.43 6.04 -11.17
CA SER A 219 -10.05 7.02 -12.07
C SER A 219 -11.08 7.88 -11.32
N VAL A 220 -11.51 8.98 -11.93
CA VAL A 220 -12.62 9.81 -11.40
C VAL A 220 -13.89 8.96 -11.27
N GLN A 221 -14.15 8.08 -12.23
CA GLN A 221 -15.32 7.21 -12.21
C GLN A 221 -15.27 6.20 -11.06
N SER A 222 -14.13 5.53 -10.83
CA SER A 222 -13.98 4.59 -9.71
C SER A 222 -14.07 5.29 -8.36
N TYR A 223 -13.52 6.50 -8.24
CA TYR A 223 -13.66 7.34 -7.05
C TYR A 223 -15.13 7.74 -6.79
N TYR A 224 -15.85 8.17 -7.82
CA TYR A 224 -17.27 8.49 -7.72
C TYR A 224 -18.08 7.27 -7.30
N GLN A 225 -17.85 6.13 -7.95
CA GLN A 225 -18.56 4.89 -7.62
C GLN A 225 -18.30 4.44 -6.18
N ALA A 226 -17.07 4.53 -5.70
CA ALA A 226 -16.73 4.21 -4.32
C ALA A 226 -17.48 5.08 -3.30
N ASN A 227 -17.68 6.37 -3.59
CA ASN A 227 -18.52 7.24 -2.74
C ASN A 227 -20.00 6.84 -2.79
N ILE A 228 -20.54 6.48 -3.96
CA ILE A 228 -21.93 6.02 -4.11
C ILE A 228 -22.13 4.67 -3.39
N ASP A 229 -21.16 3.80 -3.42
CA ASP A 229 -21.19 2.51 -2.71
C ASP A 229 -21.45 2.67 -1.20
N MET A 230 -21.04 3.80 -0.62
CA MET A 230 -21.29 4.08 0.81
C MET A 230 -22.76 4.38 1.14
N LEU A 231 -23.62 4.55 0.15
CA LEU A 231 -25.06 4.62 0.33
C LEU A 231 -25.69 3.23 0.53
N GLU A 232 -24.97 2.16 0.20
CA GLU A 232 -25.37 0.79 0.47
C GLU A 232 -24.93 0.37 1.88
N SER A 233 -25.85 0.14 2.79
CA SER A 233 -25.54 -0.19 4.20
C SER A 233 -24.54 -1.33 4.35
N LYS A 234 -24.61 -2.39 3.54
CA LYS A 234 -23.68 -3.53 3.61
C LYS A 234 -22.24 -3.14 3.31
N LYS A 235 -22.02 -2.32 2.26
CA LYS A 235 -20.68 -1.83 1.88
C LYS A 235 -20.16 -0.83 2.89
N PHE A 236 -21.04 0.06 3.38
CA PHE A 236 -20.71 1.00 4.43
C PHE A 236 -20.16 0.29 5.68
N TYR A 237 -20.92 -0.64 6.26
CA TYR A 237 -20.47 -1.39 7.45
C TYR A 237 -19.27 -2.32 7.20
N SER A 238 -18.95 -2.62 5.95
CA SER A 238 -17.73 -3.39 5.64
C SER A 238 -16.48 -2.52 5.61
N LEU A 239 -16.64 -1.19 5.45
CA LEU A 239 -15.53 -0.26 5.38
C LEU A 239 -15.33 0.50 6.69
N PHE A 240 -16.39 0.78 7.44
CA PHE A 240 -16.41 1.51 8.71
C PHE A 240 -16.76 0.59 9.90
#